data_13a486719a9404bea3b1e4406383a865
#
_entry.id   13a486719a9404bea3b1e4406383a865
#
_cell.length_a   1.000
_cell.length_b   1.000
_cell.length_c   1.000
_cell.angle_alpha   90.00
_cell.angle_beta   90.00
_cell.angle_gamma   90.00
#
_symmetry.space_group_name_H-M   'P 1'
#
loop_
_entity.id
_entity.type
_entity.pdbx_description
1 polymer ?
#
loop_
_entity_poly.entity_id
_entity_poly.type
_entity_poly.pdbx_seq_one_letter_code
_entity_poly.pdbx_strand_id
1 'polypeptide(L)'
;MRVLQVGLGNIGGGLEAFVMNYYRELSKMDVQFDFVCMYGKIAYEKEIKTLGGRIFYVPNVKKNYLGYVKRFKQILKKGNYDVVHVNMLSAANIVPLRLASKAGVRKVIAHSHNSSCPGMVRKFMHWCNRARIKRYATDFFACSEVAGRWLFGYSP
;
A
#
# COMPACT_ATOMS: atom_id res chain seq x y z
N MET A 1 17.40 -0.14 -5.74
CA MET A 1 16.41 0.29 -4.73
C MET A 1 15.25 -0.69 -4.69
N ARG A 2 14.78 -1.09 -3.49
CA ARG A 2 13.66 -2.04 -3.35
C ARG A 2 12.42 -1.38 -2.75
N VAL A 3 11.29 -1.53 -3.41
CA VAL A 3 10.00 -0.95 -3.02
C VAL A 3 8.99 -2.05 -2.73
N LEU A 4 8.32 -2.01 -1.58
CA LEU A 4 7.20 -2.88 -1.28
C LEU A 4 5.89 -2.17 -1.57
N GLN A 5 5.17 -2.60 -2.60
CA GLN A 5 3.85 -2.10 -2.96
C GLN A 5 2.77 -2.83 -2.16
N VAL A 6 1.87 -2.06 -1.55
CA VAL A 6 0.77 -2.58 -0.72
C VAL A 6 -0.54 -1.94 -1.18
N GLY A 7 -1.60 -2.73 -1.27
CA GLY A 7 -2.94 -2.21 -1.54
C GLY A 7 -3.54 -2.58 -2.90
N LEU A 8 -2.79 -3.29 -3.75
CA LEU A 8 -3.31 -3.76 -5.03
C LEU A 8 -4.36 -4.86 -4.84
N GLY A 9 -5.39 -4.82 -5.69
CA GLY A 9 -6.47 -5.79 -5.74
C GLY A 9 -6.23 -6.92 -6.73
N ASN A 10 -7.28 -7.71 -6.94
CA ASN A 10 -7.28 -8.85 -7.85
C ASN A 10 -7.90 -8.52 -9.22
N ILE A 11 -8.42 -7.33 -9.39
CA ILE A 11 -9.03 -6.83 -10.63
C ILE A 11 -8.20 -5.64 -11.11
N GLY A 12 -7.82 -5.61 -12.37
CA GLY A 12 -7.08 -4.49 -12.95
C GLY A 12 -7.96 -3.24 -13.00
N GLY A 13 -7.68 -2.28 -12.15
CA GLY A 13 -8.33 -0.97 -12.09
C GLY A 13 -7.33 0.16 -12.25
N GLY A 14 -7.79 1.40 -12.01
CA GLY A 14 -6.94 2.60 -12.15
C GLY A 14 -5.72 2.60 -11.23
N LEU A 15 -5.87 2.10 -10.00
CA LEU A 15 -4.77 1.97 -9.04
C LEU A 15 -3.72 0.97 -9.54
N GLU A 16 -4.15 -0.21 -9.95
CA GLU A 16 -3.26 -1.26 -10.45
C GLU A 16 -2.55 -0.82 -11.72
N ALA A 17 -3.28 -0.20 -12.66
CA ALA A 17 -2.70 0.36 -13.89
C ALA A 17 -1.66 1.46 -13.58
N PHE A 18 -1.96 2.36 -12.63
CA PHE A 18 -1.03 3.38 -12.16
C PHE A 18 0.29 2.75 -11.67
N VAL A 19 0.20 1.82 -10.72
CA VAL A 19 1.40 1.18 -10.14
C VAL A 19 2.19 0.43 -11.20
N MET A 20 1.53 -0.28 -12.12
CA MET A 20 2.19 -1.04 -13.17
C MET A 20 2.84 -0.14 -14.23
N ASN A 21 2.25 1.01 -14.57
CA ASN A 21 2.87 1.98 -15.48
C ASN A 21 4.22 2.48 -14.93
N TYR A 22 4.26 2.83 -13.64
CA TYR A 22 5.51 3.20 -12.99
C TYR A 22 6.48 2.01 -12.89
N TYR A 23 5.99 0.80 -12.60
CA TYR A 23 6.88 -0.35 -12.46
C TYR A 23 7.58 -0.72 -13.77
N ARG A 24 6.87 -0.66 -14.90
CA ARG A 24 7.46 -0.89 -16.24
C ARG A 24 8.65 0.01 -16.51
N GLU A 25 8.56 1.28 -16.14
CA GLU A 25 9.62 2.25 -16.38
C GLU A 25 10.74 2.16 -15.33
N LEU A 26 10.36 2.12 -14.05
CA LEU A 26 11.33 2.10 -12.95
C LEU A 26 12.13 0.80 -12.88
N SER A 27 11.59 -0.33 -13.34
CA SER A 27 12.35 -1.59 -13.43
C SER A 27 13.54 -1.52 -14.37
N LYS A 28 13.50 -0.63 -15.37
CA LYS A 28 14.62 -0.34 -16.28
C LYS A 28 15.73 0.49 -15.61
N MET A 29 15.45 1.10 -14.45
CA MET A 29 16.33 2.01 -13.70
C MET A 29 16.86 1.38 -12.40
N ASP A 30 16.98 0.06 -12.33
CA ASP A 30 17.41 -0.71 -11.15
C ASP A 30 16.52 -0.47 -9.90
N VAL A 31 15.23 -0.27 -10.13
CA VAL A 31 14.22 -0.18 -9.08
C VAL A 31 13.33 -1.41 -9.12
N GLN A 32 13.40 -2.22 -8.07
CA GLN A 32 12.64 -3.47 -7.97
C GLN A 32 11.41 -3.29 -7.10
N PHE A 33 10.23 -3.68 -7.62
CA PHE A 33 8.99 -3.74 -6.86
C PHE A 33 8.70 -5.17 -6.41
N ASP A 34 8.31 -5.29 -5.14
CA ASP A 34 7.64 -6.47 -4.59
C ASP A 34 6.23 -6.08 -4.15
N PHE A 35 5.32 -7.05 -4.06
CA PHE A 35 3.90 -6.79 -3.86
C PHE A 35 3.32 -7.58 -2.70
N VAL A 36 2.49 -6.93 -1.88
CA VAL A 36 1.68 -7.60 -0.85
C VAL A 36 0.23 -7.66 -1.30
N CYS A 37 -0.33 -8.86 -1.36
CA CYS A 37 -1.69 -9.12 -1.77
C CYS A 37 -2.49 -9.86 -0.66
N MET A 38 -3.69 -9.34 -0.35
CA MET A 38 -4.64 -9.95 0.60
C MET A 38 -5.69 -10.84 -0.08
N TYR A 39 -5.59 -11.00 -1.38
CA TYR A 39 -6.49 -11.79 -2.22
C TYR A 39 -5.78 -13.06 -2.71
N GLY A 40 -6.53 -14.06 -3.16
CA GLY A 40 -5.96 -15.31 -3.67
C GLY A 40 -5.18 -15.16 -5.00
N LYS A 41 -5.35 -14.03 -5.68
CA LYS A 41 -4.60 -13.61 -6.87
C LYS A 41 -4.43 -12.10 -6.87
N ILE A 42 -3.47 -11.59 -7.63
CA ILE A 42 -3.23 -10.16 -7.85
C ILE A 42 -3.40 -9.83 -9.33
N ALA A 43 -3.88 -8.63 -9.62
CA ALA A 43 -3.90 -8.13 -10.99
C ALA A 43 -2.47 -8.07 -11.56
N TYR A 44 -2.33 -8.28 -12.86
CA TYR A 44 -1.04 -8.26 -13.57
C TYR A 44 0.01 -9.28 -13.04
N GLU A 45 -0.40 -10.38 -12.41
CA GLU A 45 0.51 -11.33 -11.78
C GLU A 45 1.63 -11.83 -12.71
N LYS A 46 1.29 -12.19 -13.96
CA LYS A 46 2.29 -12.65 -14.94
C LYS A 46 3.32 -11.57 -15.22
N GLU A 47 2.86 -10.36 -15.49
CA GLU A 47 3.73 -9.23 -15.81
C GLU A 47 4.63 -8.83 -14.64
N ILE A 48 4.08 -8.80 -13.41
CA ILE A 48 4.87 -8.57 -12.19
C ILE A 48 6.03 -9.55 -12.11
N LYS A 49 5.76 -10.84 -12.33
CA LYS A 49 6.80 -11.90 -12.29
C LYS A 49 7.81 -11.75 -13.42
N THR A 50 7.38 -11.42 -14.63
CA THR A 50 8.27 -11.17 -15.78
C THR A 50 9.22 -10.02 -15.52
N LEU A 51 8.77 -8.95 -14.85
CA LEU A 51 9.59 -7.83 -14.42
C LEU A 51 10.46 -8.12 -13.17
N GLY A 52 10.48 -9.37 -12.67
CA GLY A 52 11.27 -9.80 -11.52
C GLY A 52 10.63 -9.53 -10.16
N GLY A 53 9.39 -9.04 -10.12
CA GLY A 53 8.66 -8.74 -8.89
C GLY A 53 8.22 -10.00 -8.13
N ARG A 54 8.37 -9.98 -6.81
CA ARG A 54 7.86 -11.02 -5.93
C ARG A 54 6.49 -10.64 -5.40
N ILE A 55 5.62 -11.62 -5.30
CA ILE A 55 4.27 -11.45 -4.77
C ILE A 55 4.15 -12.22 -3.46
N PHE A 56 3.77 -11.53 -2.40
CA PHE A 56 3.57 -12.09 -1.07
C PHE A 56 2.08 -12.11 -0.74
N TYR A 57 1.49 -13.27 -0.74
CA TYR A 57 0.13 -13.45 -0.27
C TYR A 57 0.09 -13.44 1.26
N VAL A 58 -0.80 -12.62 1.81
CA VAL A 58 -1.02 -12.47 3.25
C VAL A 58 -2.49 -12.70 3.59
N PRO A 59 -2.82 -13.16 4.79
CA PRO A 59 -4.21 -13.26 5.23
C PRO A 59 -4.94 -11.92 5.12
N ASN A 60 -6.24 -11.96 4.85
CA ASN A 60 -7.05 -10.75 4.86
C ASN A 60 -7.09 -10.16 6.28
N VAL A 61 -6.72 -8.90 6.44
CA VAL A 61 -6.60 -8.21 7.74
C VAL A 61 -7.89 -8.21 8.57
N LYS A 62 -9.05 -8.21 7.91
CA LYS A 62 -10.36 -8.25 8.58
C LYS A 62 -10.70 -9.65 9.11
N LYS A 63 -10.25 -10.71 8.41
CA LYS A 63 -10.56 -12.10 8.77
C LYS A 63 -9.52 -12.69 9.73
N ASN A 64 -8.27 -12.34 9.58
CA ASN A 64 -7.17 -12.86 10.40
C ASN A 64 -6.11 -11.77 10.62
N TYR A 65 -6.38 -10.89 11.59
CA TYR A 65 -5.50 -9.77 11.93
C TYR A 65 -4.10 -10.22 12.39
N LEU A 66 -4.04 -11.21 13.29
CA LEU A 66 -2.76 -11.68 13.84
C LEU A 66 -1.91 -12.36 12.76
N GLY A 67 -2.51 -13.19 11.92
CA GLY A 67 -1.84 -13.82 10.79
C GLY A 67 -1.32 -12.78 9.79
N TYR A 68 -2.12 -11.75 9.48
CA TYR A 68 -1.69 -10.63 8.64
C TYR A 68 -0.46 -9.92 9.23
N VAL A 69 -0.54 -9.52 10.50
CA VAL A 69 0.56 -8.80 11.18
C VAL A 69 1.82 -9.65 11.22
N LYS A 70 1.73 -10.93 11.59
CA LYS A 70 2.85 -11.86 11.63
C LYS A 70 3.52 -11.97 10.25
N ARG A 71 2.73 -12.24 9.22
CA ARG A 71 3.24 -12.41 7.85
C ARG A 71 3.84 -11.13 7.29
N PHE A 72 3.18 -9.99 7.48
CA PHE A 72 3.69 -8.69 7.02
C PHE A 72 5.04 -8.33 7.67
N LYS A 73 5.18 -8.55 9.00
CA LYS A 73 6.46 -8.35 9.69
C LYS A 73 7.57 -9.24 9.15
N GLN A 74 7.27 -10.51 8.81
CA GLN A 74 8.24 -11.42 8.19
C GLN A 74 8.71 -10.91 6.82
N ILE A 75 7.80 -10.36 6.01
CA ILE A 75 8.11 -9.78 4.71
C ILE A 75 9.04 -8.58 4.88
N LEU A 76 8.71 -7.66 5.78
CA LEU A 76 9.54 -6.49 6.07
C LEU A 76 10.95 -6.90 6.53
N LYS A 77 11.03 -7.83 7.49
CA LYS A 77 12.32 -8.28 8.06
C LYS A 77 13.23 -8.94 7.02
N LYS A 78 12.66 -9.69 6.06
CA LYS A 78 13.43 -10.44 5.05
C LYS A 78 13.72 -9.63 3.79
N GLY A 79 12.96 -8.56 3.53
CA GLY A 79 12.96 -7.89 2.24
C GLY A 79 13.98 -6.75 2.09
N ASN A 80 14.48 -6.18 3.21
CA ASN A 80 15.36 -5.01 3.22
C ASN A 80 14.83 -3.91 2.29
N TYR A 81 13.59 -3.48 2.51
CA TYR A 81 12.93 -2.47 1.68
C TYR A 81 13.39 -1.07 2.01
N ASP A 82 13.81 -0.31 1.01
CA ASP A 82 14.10 1.11 1.09
C ASP A 82 12.82 1.93 1.27
N VAL A 83 11.75 1.47 0.59
CA VAL A 83 10.45 2.14 0.52
C VAL A 83 9.32 1.13 0.75
N VAL A 84 8.34 1.50 1.56
CA VAL A 84 7.02 0.84 1.61
C VAL A 84 5.98 1.82 1.09
N HIS A 85 5.39 1.53 -0.06
CA HIS A 85 4.39 2.36 -0.71
C HIS A 85 3.00 1.75 -0.48
N VAL A 86 2.20 2.42 0.34
CA VAL A 86 0.84 1.96 0.70
C VAL A 86 -0.18 2.73 -0.12
N ASN A 87 -0.77 2.05 -1.08
CA ASN A 87 -1.84 2.57 -1.94
C ASN A 87 -3.18 2.45 -1.19
N MET A 88 -3.80 3.59 -0.88
CA MET A 88 -4.91 3.67 0.06
C MET A 88 -6.18 4.18 -0.61
N LEU A 89 -7.27 3.44 -0.46
CA LEU A 89 -8.62 3.89 -0.82
C LEU A 89 -9.34 4.59 0.34
N SER A 90 -8.83 4.45 1.55
CA SER A 90 -9.28 5.12 2.79
C SER A 90 -8.33 4.83 3.93
N ALA A 91 -8.39 5.62 5.01
CA ALA A 91 -7.67 5.37 6.26
C ALA A 91 -8.26 4.25 7.14
N ALA A 92 -9.26 3.50 6.67
CA ALA A 92 -9.87 2.43 7.46
C ALA A 92 -8.87 1.33 7.86
N ASN A 93 -7.80 1.15 7.07
CA ASN A 93 -6.70 0.24 7.41
C ASN A 93 -5.35 0.95 7.26
N ILE A 94 -4.77 1.35 8.39
CA ILE A 94 -3.42 1.95 8.47
C ILE A 94 -2.37 0.97 9.01
N VAL A 95 -2.72 -0.31 9.14
CA VAL A 95 -1.82 -1.35 9.68
C VAL A 95 -0.53 -1.46 8.88
N PRO A 96 -0.53 -1.45 7.53
CA PRO A 96 0.71 -1.48 6.74
C PRO A 96 1.64 -0.32 7.05
N LEU A 97 1.12 0.92 7.12
CA LEU A 97 1.91 2.11 7.46
C LEU A 97 2.56 1.96 8.84
N ARG A 98 1.76 1.57 9.84
CA ARG A 98 2.24 1.36 11.21
C ARG A 98 3.32 0.29 11.30
N LEU A 99 3.17 -0.82 10.58
CA LEU A 99 4.14 -1.91 10.61
C LEU A 99 5.43 -1.52 9.91
N ALA A 100 5.37 -0.82 8.77
CA ALA A 100 6.53 -0.33 8.04
C ALA A 100 7.32 0.70 8.87
N SER A 101 6.64 1.68 9.46
CA SER A 101 7.24 2.68 10.35
C SER A 101 7.93 2.01 11.55
N LYS A 102 7.25 1.06 12.24
CA LYS A 102 7.84 0.33 13.38
C LYS A 102 8.99 -0.60 13.00
N ALA A 103 9.08 -1.01 11.75
CA ALA A 103 10.19 -1.79 11.24
C ALA A 103 11.41 -0.94 10.83
N GLY A 104 11.32 0.39 10.97
CA GLY A 104 12.40 1.32 10.65
C GLY A 104 12.61 1.52 9.15
N VAL A 105 11.60 1.27 8.31
CA VAL A 105 11.69 1.52 6.87
C VAL A 105 11.90 3.02 6.63
N ARG A 106 12.93 3.36 5.85
CA ARG A 106 13.35 4.75 5.65
C ARG A 106 12.28 5.64 5.03
N LYS A 107 11.56 5.15 4.04
CA LYS A 107 10.45 5.86 3.39
C LYS A 107 9.17 5.04 3.45
N VAL A 108 8.15 5.60 4.09
CA VAL A 108 6.81 5.01 4.19
C VAL A 108 5.84 5.99 3.54
N ILE A 109 5.41 5.65 2.32
CA ILE A 109 4.55 6.48 1.50
C ILE A 109 3.08 6.11 1.75
N ALA A 110 2.26 7.08 2.13
CA ALA A 110 0.81 6.97 2.10
C ALA A 110 0.29 7.61 0.82
N HIS A 111 -0.32 6.83 -0.09
CA HIS A 111 -0.82 7.32 -1.37
C HIS A 111 -2.33 7.20 -1.46
N SER A 112 -3.02 8.33 -1.60
CA SER A 112 -4.47 8.39 -1.75
C SER A 112 -4.90 8.19 -3.19
N HIS A 113 -5.75 7.18 -3.44
CA HIS A 113 -6.30 6.88 -4.77
C HIS A 113 -7.81 7.07 -4.86
N ASN A 114 -8.48 7.56 -3.80
CA ASN A 114 -9.93 7.71 -3.81
C ASN A 114 -10.36 8.94 -3.01
N SER A 115 -11.54 9.45 -3.30
CA SER A 115 -12.17 10.60 -2.63
C SER A 115 -13.36 10.21 -1.74
N SER A 116 -13.65 8.92 -1.61
CA SER A 116 -14.73 8.41 -0.76
C SER A 116 -14.53 6.96 -0.40
N CYS A 117 -15.32 6.43 0.53
CA CYS A 117 -15.41 5.00 0.79
C CYS A 117 -16.82 4.58 1.17
N PRO A 118 -17.28 3.38 0.74
CA PRO A 118 -18.61 2.87 1.09
C PRO A 118 -18.67 2.37 2.53
N GLY A 119 -19.89 2.41 3.09
CA GLY A 119 -20.23 1.82 4.39
C GLY A 119 -19.84 2.67 5.60
N MET A 120 -20.77 2.74 6.56
CA MET A 120 -20.63 3.60 7.77
C MET A 120 -19.45 3.18 8.65
N VAL A 121 -19.27 1.87 8.89
CA VAL A 121 -18.15 1.37 9.69
C VAL A 121 -16.81 1.76 9.08
N ARG A 122 -16.68 1.64 7.77
CA ARG A 122 -15.45 2.03 7.06
C ARG A 122 -15.20 3.53 7.11
N LYS A 123 -16.25 4.35 7.00
CA LYS A 123 -16.18 5.81 7.18
C LYS A 123 -15.74 6.16 8.60
N PHE A 124 -16.35 5.55 9.62
CA PHE A 124 -15.98 5.78 11.01
C PHE A 124 -14.50 5.42 11.26
N MET A 125 -14.06 4.25 10.84
CA MET A 125 -12.64 3.86 10.94
C MET A 125 -11.70 4.81 10.17
N HIS A 126 -12.13 5.30 9.01
CA HIS A 126 -11.38 6.29 8.25
C HIS A 126 -11.16 7.55 9.09
N TRP A 127 -12.21 8.13 9.65
CA TRP A 127 -12.11 9.35 10.46
C TRP A 127 -11.24 9.14 11.71
N CYS A 128 -11.40 8.03 12.43
CA CYS A 128 -10.58 7.71 13.61
C CYS A 128 -9.08 7.56 13.28
N ASN A 129 -8.76 7.05 12.10
CA ASN A 129 -7.38 6.75 11.72
C ASN A 129 -6.70 7.85 10.90
N ARG A 130 -7.46 8.74 10.28
CA ARG A 130 -6.96 9.78 9.36
C ARG A 130 -5.82 10.60 9.97
N ALA A 131 -6.01 11.14 11.17
CA ALA A 131 -4.99 11.92 11.86
C ALA A 131 -3.73 11.10 12.22
N ARG A 132 -3.87 9.77 12.34
CA ARG A 132 -2.77 8.88 12.69
C ARG A 132 -1.84 8.54 11.52
N ILE A 133 -2.25 8.79 10.27
CA ILE A 133 -1.42 8.54 9.08
C ILE A 133 -0.11 9.33 9.20
N LYS A 134 -0.17 10.61 9.61
CA LYS A 134 1.00 11.48 9.80
C LYS A 134 2.05 10.94 10.79
N ARG A 135 1.64 10.06 11.69
CA ARG A 135 2.56 9.43 12.68
C ARG A 135 3.41 8.32 12.06
N TYR A 136 2.94 7.73 10.96
CA TYR A 136 3.54 6.51 10.40
C TYR A 136 4.08 6.68 8.98
N ALA A 137 3.54 7.62 8.21
CA ALA A 137 4.02 7.93 6.88
C ALA A 137 5.07 9.04 6.94
N THR A 138 6.10 8.91 6.10
CA THR A 138 7.14 9.93 5.89
C THR A 138 6.80 10.82 4.70
N ASP A 139 6.08 10.28 3.72
CA ASP A 139 5.74 10.95 2.47
C ASP A 139 4.25 10.75 2.16
N PHE A 140 3.62 11.76 1.52
CA PHE A 140 2.19 11.80 1.25
C PHE A 140 1.95 12.07 -0.22
N PHE A 141 1.28 11.15 -0.91
CA PHE A 141 0.94 11.25 -2.32
C PHE A 141 -0.57 11.19 -2.50
N ALA A 142 -1.07 11.85 -3.54
CA ALA A 142 -2.46 11.77 -3.94
C ALA A 142 -2.60 11.81 -5.46
N CYS A 143 -3.53 11.04 -6.01
CA CYS A 143 -3.83 11.04 -7.44
C CYS A 143 -4.60 12.30 -7.89
N SER A 144 -5.14 13.07 -6.93
CA SER A 144 -5.79 14.35 -7.13
C SER A 144 -5.86 15.14 -5.83
N GLU A 145 -6.09 16.45 -5.91
CA GLU A 145 -6.30 17.31 -4.75
C GLU A 145 -7.46 16.82 -3.87
N VAL A 146 -8.56 16.39 -4.50
CA VAL A 146 -9.74 15.86 -3.79
C VAL A 146 -9.38 14.58 -3.02
N ALA A 147 -8.61 13.69 -3.61
CA ALA A 147 -8.12 12.48 -2.94
C ALA A 147 -7.18 12.81 -1.78
N GLY A 148 -6.33 13.81 -1.93
CA GLY A 148 -5.45 14.30 -0.86
C GLY A 148 -6.25 14.87 0.31
N ARG A 149 -7.16 15.77 0.05
CA ARG A 149 -8.07 16.34 1.07
C ARG A 149 -8.90 15.26 1.77
N TRP A 150 -9.37 14.27 1.03
CA TRP A 150 -10.10 13.13 1.60
C TRP A 150 -9.22 12.35 2.59
N LEU A 151 -8.06 11.89 2.18
CA LEU A 151 -7.24 10.99 3.02
C LEU A 151 -6.47 11.74 4.11
N PHE A 152 -5.95 12.93 3.83
CA PHE A 152 -5.03 13.64 4.73
C PHE A 152 -5.67 14.85 5.42
N GLY A 153 -6.73 15.44 4.89
CA GLY A 153 -7.36 16.67 5.37
C GLY A 153 -6.80 17.94 4.72
N TYR A 154 -5.80 17.81 3.90
CA TYR A 154 -5.16 18.88 3.14
C TYR A 154 -4.66 18.30 1.82
N SER A 155 -4.32 19.15 0.85
CA SER A 155 -3.61 18.74 -0.35
C SER A 155 -2.13 18.58 -0.01
N PRO A 156 -1.53 17.40 -0.25
CA PRO A 156 -0.10 17.19 -0.02
C PRO A 156 0.75 17.87 -1.08
#